data_edae475c1acdb1155b615ca56ccf7cd6
#
_entry.id   edae475c1acdb1155b615ca56ccf7cd6
#
_cell.length_a   1.000
_cell.length_b   1.000
_cell.length_c   1.000
_cell.angle_alpha   90.00
_cell.angle_beta   90.00
_cell.angle_gamma   90.00
#
_symmetry.space_group_name_H-M   'P 1'
#
loop_
_entity.id
_entity.type
_entity.pdbx_description
1 polymer ?
#
loop_
_entity_poly.entity_id
_entity_poly.type
_entity_poly.pdbx_seq_one_letter_code
_entity_poly.pdbx_strand_id
1 'polypeptide(L)'
;MLLFKTMTFYLLGDEYMVIKEIHDKEQKREISAHILKALPDWFGIPEATEEYINRSTELPFFAAMDESKPLGFISMKENNRYTAEIYVMGVLPHYHRQGIGRALFSRALCWAKEHGYEFLQVKTLDESHPDI
;
A
#
# COMPACT_ATOMS: atom_id res chain seq x y z
N MET A 1 -15.96 7.93 -28.30
CA MET A 1 -15.88 8.64 -27.01
C MET A 1 -14.46 8.59 -26.46
N LEU A 2 -13.93 9.74 -26.11
CA LEU A 2 -12.59 9.82 -25.50
C LEU A 2 -12.71 9.63 -24.00
N LEU A 3 -11.93 8.69 -23.47
CA LEU A 3 -11.84 8.46 -22.03
C LEU A 3 -10.51 9.03 -21.54
N PHE A 4 -10.59 9.92 -20.56
CA PHE A 4 -9.41 10.49 -19.95
C PHE A 4 -9.13 9.78 -18.65
N LYS A 5 -7.88 9.40 -18.47
CA LYS A 5 -7.40 8.81 -17.23
C LYS A 5 -6.43 9.79 -16.59
N THR A 6 -6.73 10.21 -15.38
CA THR A 6 -5.85 11.10 -14.64
C THR A 6 -4.71 10.29 -14.00
N MET A 7 -3.50 10.71 -14.26
CA MET A 7 -2.33 10.18 -13.59
C MET A 7 -1.69 11.32 -12.79
N THR A 8 -1.41 11.05 -11.53
CA THR A 8 -0.80 12.04 -10.65
C THR A 8 0.65 11.63 -10.38
N PHE A 9 1.56 12.53 -10.69
CA PHE A 9 2.98 12.34 -10.43
C PHE A 9 3.38 13.13 -9.19
N TYR A 10 4.13 12.48 -8.31
CA TYR A 10 4.63 13.09 -7.09
C TYR A 10 6.12 13.36 -7.24
N LEU A 11 6.55 14.55 -6.87
CA LEU A 11 7.96 14.92 -6.91
C LEU A 11 8.69 14.40 -5.69
N LEU A 12 9.81 13.71 -5.90
CA LEU A 12 10.72 13.24 -4.86
C LEU A 12 12.10 13.80 -5.15
N GLY A 13 12.32 15.08 -4.77
CA GLY A 13 13.54 15.77 -5.16
C GLY A 13 13.60 15.95 -6.67
N ASP A 14 14.59 15.34 -7.34
CA ASP A 14 14.73 15.36 -8.79
C ASP A 14 14.05 14.18 -9.49
N GLU A 15 13.37 13.31 -8.73
CA GLU A 15 12.71 12.14 -9.25
C GLU A 15 11.18 12.28 -9.22
N TYR A 16 10.50 11.46 -10.01
CA TYR A 16 9.05 11.42 -10.03
C TYR A 16 8.57 10.06 -9.58
N MET A 17 7.45 10.05 -8.86
CA MET A 17 6.78 8.86 -8.42
C MET A 17 5.36 8.88 -8.95
N VAL A 18 4.83 7.71 -9.32
CA VAL A 18 3.43 7.55 -9.69
C VAL A 18 2.82 6.44 -8.84
N ILE A 19 1.56 6.64 -8.42
CA ILE A 19 0.80 5.60 -7.74
C ILE A 19 0.02 4.82 -8.81
N LYS A 20 0.29 3.52 -8.89
CA LYS A 20 -0.36 2.63 -9.87
C LYS A 20 -1.19 1.58 -9.15
N GLU A 21 -2.36 1.30 -9.70
CA GLU A 21 -3.12 0.12 -9.29
C GLU A 21 -2.49 -1.11 -9.94
N ILE A 22 -2.21 -2.12 -9.13
CA ILE A 22 -1.59 -3.36 -9.60
C ILE A 22 -2.66 -4.44 -9.61
N HIS A 23 -2.82 -5.12 -10.74
CA HIS A 23 -3.84 -6.15 -10.92
C HIS A 23 -3.23 -7.56 -11.01
N ASP A 24 -2.02 -7.68 -11.53
CA ASP A 24 -1.35 -8.97 -11.70
C ASP A 24 -0.89 -9.54 -10.36
N LYS A 25 -1.28 -10.78 -10.07
CA LYS A 25 -0.98 -11.42 -8.78
C LYS A 25 0.52 -11.59 -8.53
N GLU A 26 1.26 -11.99 -9.55
CA GLU A 26 2.71 -12.16 -9.41
C GLU A 26 3.41 -10.83 -9.15
N GLN A 27 2.97 -9.78 -9.82
CA GLN A 27 3.50 -8.45 -9.60
C GLN A 27 3.20 -7.97 -8.18
N LYS A 28 1.99 -8.21 -7.68
CA LYS A 28 1.65 -7.91 -6.28
C LYS A 28 2.55 -8.66 -5.31
N ARG A 29 2.81 -9.93 -5.60
CA ARG A 29 3.67 -10.77 -4.77
C ARG A 29 5.10 -10.23 -4.74
N GLU A 30 5.66 -9.93 -5.90
CA GLU A 30 7.02 -9.41 -6.00
C GLU A 30 7.18 -8.07 -5.28
N ILE A 31 6.23 -7.16 -5.48
CA ILE A 31 6.28 -5.83 -4.85
C ILE A 31 6.17 -5.94 -3.33
N SER A 32 5.16 -6.67 -2.83
CA SER A 32 4.96 -6.79 -1.39
C SER A 32 6.13 -7.51 -0.72
N ALA A 33 6.65 -8.56 -1.34
CA ALA A 33 7.80 -9.28 -0.80
C ALA A 33 9.04 -8.38 -0.73
N HIS A 34 9.31 -7.65 -1.80
CA HIS A 34 10.46 -6.74 -1.84
C HIS A 34 10.39 -5.68 -0.75
N ILE A 35 9.22 -5.07 -0.57
CA ILE A 35 9.03 -3.99 0.39
C ILE A 35 9.05 -4.53 1.84
N LEU A 36 8.26 -5.56 2.14
CA LEU A 36 8.12 -6.05 3.51
C LEU A 36 9.40 -6.69 4.03
N LYS A 37 10.14 -7.39 3.17
CA LYS A 37 11.41 -7.99 3.58
C LYS A 37 12.52 -6.96 3.80
N ALA A 38 12.34 -5.74 3.31
CA ALA A 38 13.24 -4.63 3.57
C ALA A 38 12.91 -3.90 4.88
N LEU A 39 11.88 -4.34 5.61
CA LEU A 39 11.38 -3.71 6.83
C LEU A 39 11.37 -4.72 8.00
N PRO A 40 12.53 -5.32 8.36
CA PRO A 40 12.56 -6.37 9.36
C PRO A 40 12.14 -5.91 10.75
N ASP A 41 12.30 -4.63 11.07
CA ASP A 41 11.89 -4.09 12.38
C ASP A 41 10.38 -4.08 12.56
N TRP A 42 9.62 -4.07 11.45
CA TRP A 42 8.16 -4.02 11.45
C TRP A 42 7.54 -5.36 11.06
N PHE A 43 8.23 -6.13 10.21
CA PHE A 43 7.74 -7.37 9.61
C PHE A 43 8.78 -8.49 9.80
N GLY A 44 9.27 -8.63 11.04
CA GLY A 44 10.35 -9.56 11.34
C GLY A 44 9.94 -11.00 11.62
N ILE A 45 8.62 -11.28 11.66
CA ILE A 45 8.12 -12.65 11.87
C ILE A 45 7.84 -13.25 10.49
N PRO A 46 8.65 -14.23 10.04
CA PRO A 46 8.56 -14.74 8.67
C PRO A 46 7.19 -15.28 8.27
N GLU A 47 6.54 -16.02 9.16
CA GLU A 47 5.22 -16.60 8.89
C GLU A 47 4.17 -15.52 8.69
N ALA A 48 4.19 -14.48 9.52
CA ALA A 48 3.25 -13.37 9.41
C ALA A 48 3.51 -12.57 8.13
N THR A 49 4.77 -12.35 7.79
CA THR A 49 5.14 -11.62 6.57
C THR A 49 4.68 -12.38 5.34
N GLU A 50 4.88 -13.70 5.29
CA GLU A 50 4.41 -14.52 4.17
C GLU A 50 2.89 -14.48 4.03
N GLU A 51 2.17 -14.45 5.14
CA GLU A 51 0.71 -14.31 5.10
C GLU A 51 0.29 -12.97 4.51
N TYR A 52 0.93 -11.86 4.91
CA TYR A 52 0.66 -10.55 4.33
C TYR A 52 0.90 -10.54 2.83
N ILE A 53 2.00 -11.14 2.39
CA ILE A 53 2.35 -11.21 0.96
C ILE A 53 1.30 -12.03 0.21
N ASN A 54 1.00 -13.24 0.69
CA ASN A 54 0.08 -14.14 0.01
C ASN A 54 -1.34 -13.55 -0.07
N ARG A 55 -1.85 -12.99 1.01
CA ARG A 55 -3.19 -12.40 1.01
C ARG A 55 -3.28 -11.16 0.14
N SER A 56 -2.23 -10.35 0.09
CA SER A 56 -2.21 -9.14 -0.73
C SER A 56 -2.37 -9.43 -2.21
N THR A 57 -2.01 -10.63 -2.68
CA THR A 57 -2.18 -11.01 -4.08
C THR A 57 -3.65 -11.06 -4.50
N GLU A 58 -4.57 -11.25 -3.55
CA GLU A 58 -6.00 -11.35 -3.80
C GLU A 58 -6.76 -10.05 -3.52
N LEU A 59 -6.06 -9.02 -3.05
CA LEU A 59 -6.67 -7.79 -2.57
C LEU A 59 -6.45 -6.62 -3.53
N PRO A 60 -7.30 -5.59 -3.47
CA PRO A 60 -6.98 -4.31 -4.11
C PRO A 60 -5.62 -3.82 -3.65
N PHE A 61 -4.83 -3.30 -4.58
CA PHE A 61 -3.40 -3.09 -4.34
C PHE A 61 -2.93 -1.89 -5.16
N PHE A 62 -2.26 -0.94 -4.50
CA PHE A 62 -1.63 0.19 -5.15
C PHE A 62 -0.15 0.22 -4.79
N ALA A 63 0.68 0.59 -5.74
CA ALA A 63 2.11 0.70 -5.53
C ALA A 63 2.61 2.09 -5.95
N ALA A 64 3.54 2.61 -5.17
CA ALA A 64 4.28 3.81 -5.52
C ALA A 64 5.48 3.38 -6.35
N MET A 65 5.54 3.82 -7.59
CA MET A 65 6.54 3.35 -8.55
C MET A 65 7.38 4.51 -9.07
N ASP A 66 8.68 4.30 -9.12
CA ASP A 66 9.63 5.11 -9.88
C ASP A 66 10.02 4.24 -11.08
N GLU A 67 9.37 4.50 -12.22
CA GLU A 67 9.47 3.63 -13.40
C GLU A 67 9.11 2.19 -13.05
N SER A 68 10.04 1.24 -13.14
CA SER A 68 9.79 -0.17 -12.78
C SER A 68 10.15 -0.49 -11.33
N LYS A 69 10.60 0.50 -10.56
CA LYS A 69 11.11 0.29 -9.20
C LYS A 69 10.01 0.60 -8.17
N PRO A 70 9.58 -0.39 -7.37
CA PRO A 70 8.60 -0.14 -6.33
C PRO A 70 9.25 0.52 -5.11
N LEU A 71 8.63 1.59 -4.62
CA LEU A 71 9.08 2.34 -3.45
C LEU A 71 8.23 2.06 -2.22
N GLY A 72 6.99 1.65 -2.45
CA GLY A 72 6.04 1.35 -1.39
C GLY A 72 4.77 0.76 -1.98
N PHE A 73 3.91 0.23 -1.11
CA PHE A 73 2.64 -0.33 -1.54
C PHE A 73 1.61 -0.26 -0.42
N ILE A 74 0.35 -0.44 -0.79
CA ILE A 74 -0.76 -0.55 0.14
C ILE A 74 -1.77 -1.55 -0.43
N SER A 75 -2.28 -2.42 0.44
CA SER A 75 -3.39 -3.29 0.08
C SER A 75 -4.54 -3.08 1.04
N MET A 76 -5.77 -3.28 0.56
CA MET A 76 -6.99 -3.04 1.31
C MET A 76 -7.87 -4.28 1.26
N LYS A 77 -8.72 -4.43 2.26
CA LYS A 77 -9.71 -5.50 2.28
C LYS A 77 -11.07 -4.95 2.71
N GLU A 78 -12.13 -5.66 2.31
CA GLU A 78 -13.47 -5.35 2.76
C GLU A 78 -13.74 -6.10 4.07
N ASN A 79 -14.21 -5.38 5.10
CA ASN A 79 -14.67 -6.00 6.34
C ASN A 79 -16.16 -6.28 6.30
N ASN A 80 -16.92 -5.35 5.72
CA ASN A 80 -18.33 -5.52 5.40
C ASN A 80 -18.67 -4.53 4.28
N ARG A 81 -19.91 -4.49 3.84
CA ARG A 81 -20.26 -3.66 2.68
C ARG A 81 -20.11 -2.16 2.89
N TYR A 82 -19.97 -1.72 4.15
CA TYR A 82 -19.79 -0.29 4.49
C TYR A 82 -18.37 0.06 4.85
N THR A 83 -17.55 -0.93 5.17
CA THR A 83 -16.26 -0.71 5.81
C THR A 83 -15.16 -1.47 5.08
N ALA A 84 -14.16 -0.75 4.62
CA ALA A 84 -12.90 -1.31 4.15
C ALA A 84 -11.82 -1.06 5.19
N GLU A 85 -10.74 -1.80 5.08
CA GLU A 85 -9.61 -1.71 6.01
C GLU A 85 -8.32 -1.73 5.21
N ILE A 86 -7.34 -0.94 5.65
CA ILE A 86 -5.98 -1.08 5.14
C ILE A 86 -5.43 -2.37 5.73
N TYR A 87 -5.15 -3.33 4.86
CA TYR A 87 -4.65 -4.63 5.29
C TYR A 87 -3.17 -4.57 5.65
N VAL A 88 -2.36 -4.04 4.75
CA VAL A 88 -0.93 -3.82 5.00
C VAL A 88 -0.42 -2.69 4.12
N MET A 89 0.56 -1.95 4.64
CA MET A 89 1.21 -0.86 3.91
C MET A 89 2.69 -0.86 4.30
N GLY A 90 3.55 -0.61 3.33
CA GLY A 90 4.97 -0.48 3.59
C GLY A 90 5.62 0.48 2.61
N VAL A 91 6.67 1.15 3.06
CA VAL A 91 7.50 2.05 2.25
C VAL A 91 8.95 1.70 2.53
N LEU A 92 9.76 1.60 1.47
CA LEU A 92 11.19 1.29 1.62
C LEU A 92 11.87 2.29 2.57
N PRO A 93 12.82 1.84 3.40
CA PRO A 93 13.45 2.70 4.43
C PRO A 93 14.05 3.99 3.90
N HIS A 94 14.71 3.95 2.74
CA HIS A 94 15.34 5.15 2.16
C HIS A 94 14.34 6.20 1.72
N TYR A 95 13.07 5.83 1.61
CA TYR A 95 12.01 6.71 1.12
C TYR A 95 11.03 7.13 2.23
N HIS A 96 11.36 6.85 3.48
CA HIS A 96 10.56 7.29 4.61
C HIS A 96 10.60 8.82 4.71
N ARG A 97 9.50 9.41 5.21
CA ARG A 97 9.34 10.85 5.42
C ARG A 97 9.37 11.70 4.14
N GLN A 98 9.10 11.08 3.00
CA GLN A 98 9.03 11.78 1.71
C GLN A 98 7.60 11.90 1.17
N GLY A 99 6.61 11.54 1.99
CA GLY A 99 5.21 11.67 1.62
C GLY A 99 4.64 10.48 0.84
N ILE A 100 5.41 9.41 0.66
CA ILE A 100 4.95 8.23 -0.09
C ILE A 100 3.81 7.53 0.64
N GLY A 101 3.95 7.31 1.95
CA GLY A 101 2.90 6.70 2.75
C GLY A 101 1.61 7.51 2.69
N ARG A 102 1.71 8.83 2.76
CA ARG A 102 0.55 9.72 2.64
C ARG A 102 -0.11 9.61 1.27
N ALA A 103 0.69 9.55 0.21
CA ALA A 103 0.18 9.42 -1.14
C ALA A 103 -0.55 8.09 -1.33
N LEU A 104 0.00 7.00 -0.82
CA LEU A 104 -0.64 5.68 -0.84
C LEU A 104 -1.95 5.69 -0.06
N PHE A 105 -1.94 6.27 1.14
CA PHE A 105 -3.13 6.37 1.98
C PHE A 105 -4.22 7.19 1.29
N SER A 106 -3.85 8.32 0.69
CA SER A 106 -4.80 9.17 -0.04
C SER A 106 -5.43 8.40 -1.20
N ARG A 107 -4.65 7.57 -1.89
CA ARG A 107 -5.18 6.75 -2.98
C ARG A 107 -6.15 5.68 -2.47
N ALA A 108 -5.84 5.09 -1.30
CA ALA A 108 -6.74 4.13 -0.65
C ALA A 108 -8.06 4.80 -0.25
N LEU A 109 -8.02 6.04 0.25
CA LEU A 109 -9.23 6.79 0.56
C LEU A 109 -10.08 7.03 -0.70
N CYS A 110 -9.45 7.41 -1.81
CA CYS A 110 -10.16 7.57 -3.07
C CYS A 110 -10.80 6.28 -3.53
N TRP A 111 -10.05 5.18 -3.46
CA TRP A 111 -10.56 3.85 -3.79
C TRP A 111 -11.80 3.50 -2.95
N ALA A 112 -11.74 3.73 -1.64
CA ALA A 112 -12.84 3.44 -0.74
C ALA A 112 -14.09 4.24 -1.12
N LYS A 113 -13.93 5.53 -1.42
CA LYS A 113 -15.04 6.38 -1.85
C LYS A 113 -15.62 5.92 -3.18
N GLU A 114 -14.77 5.59 -4.15
CA GLU A 114 -15.19 5.12 -5.47
C GLU A 114 -16.00 3.82 -5.40
N HIS A 115 -15.72 2.98 -4.40
CA HIS A 115 -16.40 1.69 -4.22
C HIS A 115 -17.56 1.76 -3.23
N GLY A 116 -17.92 2.96 -2.76
CA GLY A 116 -19.10 3.16 -1.93
C GLY A 116 -18.92 2.81 -0.46
N TYR A 117 -17.70 2.64 0.01
CA TYR A 117 -17.46 2.43 1.44
C TYR A 117 -17.65 3.72 2.21
N GLU A 118 -18.25 3.61 3.38
CA GLU A 118 -18.46 4.74 4.28
C GLU A 118 -17.29 4.94 5.23
N PHE A 119 -16.56 3.85 5.52
CA PHE A 119 -15.46 3.86 6.49
C PHE A 119 -14.23 3.18 5.90
N LEU A 120 -13.07 3.76 6.16
CA LEU A 120 -11.77 3.11 5.92
C LEU A 120 -11.05 3.04 7.25
N GLN A 121 -10.83 1.81 7.73
CA GLN A 121 -10.18 1.55 9.02
C GLN A 121 -8.69 1.27 8.83
N VAL A 122 -7.92 1.69 9.81
CA VAL A 122 -6.49 1.39 9.88
C VAL A 122 -6.24 0.79 11.26
N LYS A 123 -5.67 -0.40 11.32
CA LYS A 123 -5.26 -0.99 12.59
C LYS A 123 -3.88 -0.46 12.97
N THR A 124 -3.76 0.07 14.16
CA THR A 124 -2.50 0.52 14.72
C THR A 124 -2.20 -0.27 15.98
N LEU A 125 -0.93 -0.33 16.36
CA LEU A 125 -0.54 -0.97 17.61
C LEU A 125 -1.04 -0.12 18.79
N ASP A 126 -1.50 -0.82 19.84
CA ASP A 126 -1.93 -0.17 21.08
C ASP A 126 -0.71 0.43 21.76
N GLU A 127 -0.82 1.66 22.25
CA GLU A 127 0.25 2.35 22.97
C GLU A 127 0.68 1.62 24.24
N SER A 128 -0.20 0.80 24.81
CA SER A 128 0.14 -0.01 25.97
C SER A 128 1.02 -1.20 25.63
N HIS A 129 1.20 -1.51 24.34
CA HIS A 129 2.03 -2.63 23.90
C HIS A 129 3.50 -2.27 24.11
N PRO A 130 4.27 -3.11 24.80
CA PRO A 130 5.64 -2.75 25.19
C PRO A 130 6.62 -2.65 24.01
N ASP A 131 6.28 -3.19 22.86
CA ASP A 131 7.15 -3.21 21.68
C ASP A 131 6.89 -2.06 20.71
N ILE A 132 6.05 -1.14 21.08
CA ILE A 132 5.74 0.02 20.24
C ILE A 132 6.84 1.06 20.34
#